data_adc1839df786b8cb5def0df52a23c34a
#
_entry.id   adc1839df786b8cb5def0df52a23c34a
#
_cell.length_a   1.000
_cell.length_b   1.000
_cell.length_c   1.000
_cell.angle_alpha   90.00
_cell.angle_beta   90.00
_cell.angle_gamma   90.00
#
_symmetry.space_group_name_H-M   'P 1'
#
loop_
_entity.id
_entity.type
_entity.pdbx_description
1 polymer ?
#
loop_
_entity_poly.entity_id
_entity_poly.type
_entity_poly.pdbx_seq_one_letter_code
_entity_poly.pdbx_strand_id
1 'polypeptide(L)'
;GLLCGACCSPLRLVGGAGAAAVSSLALLAPTAPWPLALTYKGTSAALCVAAAYGWQGARNTARLTAWFVLLNLTLTGALFLPGAACNNLSFYLPVSPGLLLASTAGVCGVVEGVLHVLGRSGPACFGAELSVAGQVVPLSVFCDTGFHVQEPLSGRAVVLVRLDAVPLPAGVRAYLDACLAGVGAEPRPEWGVRFVPCQTVAGHCLLPALPAALGSNGRKQDGIYAAFCDMPPPPGGWTALVSAETAALLGK
;
A
#
# COMPACT_ATOMS: atom_id res chain seq x y z
N GLY A 1 6.45 -7.39 -0.03
CA GLY A 1 5.55 -6.36 -0.55
C GLY A 1 4.32 -6.18 0.32
N LEU A 2 3.50 -7.21 0.48
CA LEU A 2 2.21 -7.16 1.22
C LEU A 2 2.35 -6.64 2.66
N LEU A 3 3.36 -7.08 3.40
CA LEU A 3 3.58 -6.67 4.80
C LEU A 3 4.03 -5.22 4.98
N CYS A 4 4.52 -4.58 3.94
CA CYS A 4 5.02 -3.21 3.98
C CYS A 4 4.28 -2.26 3.04
N GLY A 5 3.22 -2.73 2.35
CA GLY A 5 2.48 -1.93 1.38
C GLY A 5 3.29 -1.54 0.13
N ALA A 6 4.44 -2.20 -0.13
CA ALA A 6 5.29 -1.87 -1.25
C ALA A 6 4.86 -2.63 -2.51
N CYS A 7 4.50 -1.88 -3.54
CA CYS A 7 4.21 -2.42 -4.87
C CYS A 7 5.50 -2.71 -5.63
N CYS A 8 5.50 -3.79 -6.41
CA CYS A 8 6.65 -4.24 -7.16
C CYS A 8 6.21 -4.70 -8.56
N SER A 9 6.93 -4.29 -9.59
CA SER A 9 6.68 -4.77 -10.95
C SER A 9 7.26 -6.18 -11.15
N PRO A 10 6.65 -7.03 -12.00
CA PRO A 10 7.15 -8.38 -12.27
C PRO A 10 8.60 -8.39 -12.76
N LEU A 11 9.00 -7.43 -13.60
CA LEU A 11 10.37 -7.30 -14.09
C LEU A 11 11.38 -7.02 -12.96
N ARG A 12 11.02 -6.21 -11.97
CA ARG A 12 11.87 -5.95 -10.80
C ARG A 12 11.98 -7.17 -9.89
N LEU A 13 10.92 -7.96 -9.75
CA LEU A 13 10.99 -9.23 -9.03
C LEU A 13 11.99 -10.19 -9.67
N VAL A 14 11.97 -10.30 -11.01
CA VAL A 14 12.96 -11.10 -11.75
C VAL A 14 14.38 -10.56 -11.51
N GLY A 15 14.56 -9.23 -11.51
CA GLY A 15 15.84 -8.60 -11.19
C GLY A 15 16.32 -8.92 -9.77
N GLY A 16 15.43 -8.86 -8.78
CA GLY A 16 15.72 -9.23 -7.40
C GLY A 16 16.07 -10.73 -7.25
N ALA A 17 15.34 -11.60 -7.94
CA ALA A 17 15.64 -13.03 -8.00
C ALA A 17 16.99 -13.32 -8.66
N GLY A 18 17.33 -12.60 -9.74
CA GLY A 18 18.63 -12.66 -10.38
C GLY A 18 19.77 -12.24 -9.44
N ALA A 19 19.59 -11.13 -8.73
CA ALA A 19 20.55 -10.69 -7.72
C ALA A 19 20.76 -11.73 -6.60
N ALA A 20 19.68 -12.35 -6.13
CA ALA A 20 19.74 -13.43 -5.15
C ALA A 20 20.50 -14.66 -5.70
N ALA A 21 20.22 -15.05 -6.95
CA ALA A 21 20.92 -16.16 -7.61
C ALA A 21 22.43 -15.88 -7.74
N VAL A 22 22.81 -14.67 -8.16
CA VAL A 22 24.23 -14.27 -8.21
C VAL A 22 24.87 -14.28 -6.83
N SER A 23 24.17 -13.76 -5.80
CA SER A 23 24.71 -13.76 -4.44
C SER A 23 24.90 -15.18 -3.88
N SER A 24 24.12 -16.16 -4.36
CA SER A 24 24.26 -17.56 -3.94
C SER A 24 25.56 -18.22 -4.43
N LEU A 25 26.22 -17.67 -5.46
CA LEU A 25 27.54 -18.14 -5.93
C LEU A 25 28.63 -17.99 -4.84
N ALA A 26 28.40 -17.17 -3.83
CA ALA A 26 29.26 -17.13 -2.65
C ALA A 26 29.36 -18.48 -1.90
N LEU A 27 28.44 -19.42 -2.18
CA LEU A 27 28.57 -20.80 -1.69
C LEU A 27 29.84 -21.50 -2.19
N LEU A 28 30.34 -21.11 -3.36
CA LEU A 28 31.58 -21.66 -3.95
C LEU A 28 32.85 -21.03 -3.35
N ALA A 29 32.72 -19.96 -2.58
CA ALA A 29 33.83 -19.29 -1.95
C ALA A 29 34.29 -20.05 -0.67
N PRO A 30 35.59 -19.95 -0.28
CA PRO A 30 36.05 -20.50 0.97
C PRO A 30 35.36 -19.83 2.17
N THR A 31 35.37 -20.52 3.32
CA THR A 31 34.75 -20.00 4.55
C THR A 31 35.40 -18.67 4.97
N ALA A 32 34.59 -17.67 5.17
CA ALA A 32 34.98 -16.32 5.57
C ALA A 32 34.87 -16.13 7.09
N PRO A 33 35.68 -15.23 7.69
CA PRO A 33 35.49 -14.83 9.08
C PRO A 33 34.08 -14.33 9.33
N TRP A 34 33.53 -14.63 10.52
CA TRP A 34 32.11 -14.34 10.82
C TRP A 34 31.71 -12.85 10.63
N PRO A 35 32.53 -11.81 10.91
CA PRO A 35 32.14 -10.43 10.65
C PRO A 35 31.93 -10.16 9.15
N LEU A 36 32.83 -10.70 8.32
CA LEU A 36 32.76 -10.55 6.87
C LEU A 36 31.55 -11.30 6.30
N ALA A 37 31.25 -12.48 6.82
CA ALA A 37 30.07 -13.26 6.44
C ALA A 37 28.78 -12.51 6.79
N LEU A 38 28.72 -11.86 7.96
CA LEU A 38 27.55 -11.12 8.41
C LEU A 38 27.32 -9.85 7.55
N THR A 39 28.38 -9.10 7.27
CA THR A 39 28.31 -7.92 6.39
C THR A 39 27.89 -8.31 4.97
N TYR A 40 28.43 -9.39 4.43
CA TYR A 40 28.03 -9.93 3.13
C TYR A 40 26.56 -10.29 3.09
N LYS A 41 26.05 -11.03 4.08
CA LYS A 41 24.61 -11.42 4.15
C LYS A 41 23.69 -10.20 4.26
N GLY A 42 24.07 -9.21 5.07
CA GLY A 42 23.30 -7.98 5.21
C GLY A 42 23.28 -7.14 3.93
N THR A 43 24.43 -6.96 3.29
CA THR A 43 24.54 -6.19 2.04
C THR A 43 23.84 -6.89 0.87
N SER A 44 24.02 -8.21 0.72
CA SER A 44 23.33 -8.98 -0.33
C SER A 44 21.81 -8.96 -0.16
N ALA A 45 21.30 -9.11 1.05
CA ALA A 45 19.88 -8.98 1.33
C ALA A 45 19.34 -7.59 0.97
N ALA A 46 20.06 -6.53 1.35
CA ALA A 46 19.68 -5.16 1.00
C ALA A 46 19.70 -4.90 -0.51
N LEU A 47 20.69 -5.45 -1.22
CA LEU A 47 20.77 -5.36 -2.69
C LEU A 47 19.62 -6.10 -3.38
N CYS A 48 19.26 -7.30 -2.94
CA CYS A 48 18.12 -8.04 -3.46
C CYS A 48 16.82 -7.26 -3.29
N VAL A 49 16.61 -6.67 -2.11
CA VAL A 49 15.43 -5.85 -1.82
C VAL A 49 15.43 -4.57 -2.67
N ALA A 50 16.56 -3.88 -2.80
CA ALA A 50 16.67 -2.68 -3.61
C ALA A 50 16.45 -2.97 -5.11
N ALA A 51 16.92 -4.12 -5.61
CA ALA A 51 16.66 -4.56 -6.97
C ALA A 51 15.17 -4.86 -7.21
N ALA A 52 14.50 -5.52 -6.25
CA ALA A 52 13.10 -5.90 -6.38
C ALA A 52 12.13 -4.72 -6.21
N TYR A 53 12.36 -3.85 -5.21
CA TYR A 53 11.42 -2.78 -4.82
C TYR A 53 11.88 -1.37 -5.22
N GLY A 54 13.13 -1.22 -5.66
CA GLY A 54 13.76 0.07 -5.87
C GLY A 54 14.17 0.74 -4.54
N TRP A 55 14.85 1.86 -4.65
CA TRP A 55 15.25 2.64 -3.47
C TRP A 55 14.06 3.46 -2.95
N GLN A 56 13.57 3.14 -1.76
CA GLN A 56 12.42 3.81 -1.12
C GLN A 56 12.84 4.66 0.10
N GLY A 57 14.10 5.10 0.12
CA GLY A 57 14.68 5.76 1.29
C GLY A 57 15.24 4.77 2.31
N ALA A 58 16.24 5.21 3.09
CA ALA A 58 17.01 4.33 3.99
C ALA A 58 16.14 3.58 5.00
N ARG A 59 15.17 4.26 5.62
CA ARG A 59 14.29 3.68 6.65
C ARG A 59 13.36 2.59 6.08
N ASN A 60 12.75 2.84 4.93
CA ASN A 60 11.83 1.88 4.31
C ASN A 60 12.58 0.70 3.71
N THR A 61 13.74 0.94 3.08
CA THR A 61 14.60 -0.13 2.57
C THR A 61 15.10 -1.01 3.70
N ALA A 62 15.52 -0.44 4.83
CA ALA A 62 15.93 -1.21 6.02
C ALA A 62 14.78 -2.05 6.58
N ARG A 63 13.57 -1.50 6.66
CA ARG A 63 12.37 -2.24 7.09
C ARG A 63 12.04 -3.40 6.15
N LEU A 64 12.08 -3.17 4.83
CA LEU A 64 11.86 -4.22 3.82
C LEU A 64 12.93 -5.31 3.91
N THR A 65 14.20 -4.93 4.10
CA THR A 65 15.31 -5.87 4.27
C THR A 65 15.14 -6.70 5.53
N ALA A 66 14.73 -6.09 6.65
CA ALA A 66 14.46 -6.81 7.90
C ALA A 66 13.35 -7.85 7.71
N TRP A 67 12.24 -7.49 7.06
CA TRP A 67 11.17 -8.43 6.73
C TRP A 67 11.62 -9.53 5.76
N PHE A 68 12.44 -9.19 4.77
CA PHE A 68 13.00 -10.16 3.84
C PHE A 68 13.88 -11.19 4.58
N VAL A 69 14.76 -10.74 5.46
CA VAL A 69 15.62 -11.61 6.28
C VAL A 69 14.77 -12.49 7.22
N LEU A 70 13.78 -11.89 7.90
CA LEU A 70 12.89 -12.62 8.80
C LEU A 70 12.13 -13.73 8.09
N LEU A 71 11.55 -13.44 6.92
CA LEU A 71 10.83 -14.43 6.12
C LEU A 71 11.75 -15.55 5.61
N ASN A 72 12.98 -15.20 5.20
CA ASN A 72 13.97 -16.21 4.80
C ASN A 72 14.40 -17.09 5.99
N LEU A 73 14.60 -16.53 7.17
CA LEU A 73 14.89 -17.30 8.38
C LEU A 73 13.73 -18.24 8.75
N THR A 74 12.50 -17.76 8.65
CA THR A 74 11.30 -18.57 8.90
C THR A 74 11.19 -19.71 7.89
N LEU A 75 11.38 -19.43 6.61
CA LEU A 75 11.37 -20.44 5.55
C LEU A 75 12.49 -21.47 5.75
N THR A 76 13.70 -21.01 6.02
CA THR A 76 14.86 -21.89 6.29
C THR A 76 14.63 -22.71 7.54
N GLY A 77 14.10 -22.11 8.62
CA GLY A 77 13.76 -22.82 9.85
C GLY A 77 12.69 -23.90 9.65
N ALA A 78 11.67 -23.61 8.82
CA ALA A 78 10.63 -24.58 8.45
C ALA A 78 11.18 -25.72 7.57
N LEU A 79 12.23 -25.46 6.81
CA LEU A 79 12.90 -26.41 5.91
C LEU A 79 14.16 -27.05 6.53
N PHE A 80 14.47 -26.74 7.82
CA PHE A 80 15.69 -27.23 8.47
C PHE A 80 15.59 -28.74 8.70
N LEU A 81 15.90 -29.48 7.63
CA LEU A 81 15.97 -30.95 7.62
C LEU A 81 17.41 -31.39 7.87
N PRO A 82 17.62 -32.60 8.46
CA PRO A 82 18.94 -33.21 8.56
C PRO A 82 19.58 -33.28 7.18
N GLY A 83 20.79 -32.71 7.03
CA GLY A 83 21.52 -32.72 5.77
C GLY A 83 21.74 -31.32 5.12
N ALA A 84 21.35 -30.25 5.79
CA ALA A 84 21.69 -28.90 5.31
C ALA A 84 23.21 -28.70 5.36
N ALA A 85 23.82 -28.43 4.21
CA ALA A 85 25.20 -28.01 4.13
C ALA A 85 25.27 -26.47 4.20
N CYS A 86 26.10 -25.94 5.05
CA CYS A 86 26.32 -24.50 5.15
C CYS A 86 27.81 -24.17 5.18
N ASN A 87 28.16 -23.05 4.57
CA ASN A 87 29.37 -22.33 4.88
C ASN A 87 28.95 -20.98 5.52
N ASN A 88 29.93 -20.21 6.02
CA ASN A 88 29.63 -18.93 6.69
C ASN A 88 28.96 -17.89 5.78
N LEU A 89 28.96 -18.09 4.46
CA LEU A 89 28.42 -17.17 3.46
C LEU A 89 27.03 -17.59 2.96
N SER A 90 26.72 -18.90 2.92
CA SER A 90 25.49 -19.38 2.30
C SER A 90 25.03 -20.71 2.90
N PHE A 91 23.73 -21.02 2.73
CA PHE A 91 23.13 -22.31 3.09
C PHE A 91 22.74 -23.06 1.82
N TYR A 92 23.10 -24.33 1.76
CA TYR A 92 22.62 -25.25 0.73
C TYR A 92 21.69 -26.27 1.39
N LEU A 93 20.47 -26.33 0.88
CA LEU A 93 19.49 -27.35 1.25
C LEU A 93 19.28 -28.26 0.04
N PRO A 94 19.53 -29.56 0.12
CA PRO A 94 19.26 -30.50 -0.96
C PRO A 94 17.75 -30.78 -1.02
N VAL A 95 16.96 -29.78 -1.37
CA VAL A 95 15.50 -29.91 -1.49
C VAL A 95 15.10 -30.03 -2.95
N SER A 96 14.11 -30.89 -3.22
CA SER A 96 13.54 -30.98 -4.56
C SER A 96 12.77 -29.69 -4.89
N PRO A 97 12.69 -29.27 -6.18
CA PRO A 97 11.92 -28.11 -6.57
C PRO A 97 10.45 -28.18 -6.12
N GLY A 98 9.86 -29.38 -6.10
CA GLY A 98 8.49 -29.57 -5.62
C GLY A 98 8.34 -29.31 -4.12
N LEU A 99 9.29 -29.73 -3.29
CA LEU A 99 9.28 -29.45 -1.86
C LEU A 99 9.47 -27.95 -1.58
N LEU A 100 10.31 -27.27 -2.37
CA LEU A 100 10.52 -25.83 -2.26
C LEU A 100 9.23 -25.07 -2.60
N LEU A 101 8.53 -25.44 -3.67
CA LEU A 101 7.25 -24.83 -4.06
C LEU A 101 6.17 -25.08 -3.00
N ALA A 102 6.07 -26.33 -2.50
CA ALA A 102 5.09 -26.69 -1.48
C ALA A 102 5.33 -25.95 -0.17
N SER A 103 6.58 -25.83 0.29
CA SER A 103 6.92 -25.10 1.50
C SER A 103 6.70 -23.60 1.36
N THR A 104 7.01 -23.02 0.20
CA THR A 104 6.72 -21.60 -0.08
C THR A 104 5.22 -21.33 -0.07
N ALA A 105 4.41 -22.18 -0.72
CA ALA A 105 2.96 -22.08 -0.71
C ALA A 105 2.40 -22.24 0.72
N GLY A 106 2.96 -23.19 1.50
CA GLY A 106 2.60 -23.38 2.90
C GLY A 106 2.88 -22.16 3.77
N VAL A 107 4.08 -21.58 3.66
CA VAL A 107 4.44 -20.35 4.38
C VAL A 107 3.54 -19.18 3.98
N CYS A 108 3.27 -19.01 2.68
CA CYS A 108 2.34 -17.97 2.22
C CYS A 108 0.93 -18.18 2.80
N GLY A 109 0.41 -19.41 2.77
CA GLY A 109 -0.89 -19.74 3.35
C GLY A 109 -0.98 -19.48 4.86
N VAL A 110 0.08 -19.82 5.61
CA VAL A 110 0.16 -19.50 7.04
C VAL A 110 0.18 -18.00 7.28
N VAL A 111 0.99 -17.24 6.51
CA VAL A 111 1.04 -15.77 6.63
C VAL A 111 -0.31 -15.14 6.30
N GLU A 112 -0.97 -15.57 5.23
CA GLU A 112 -2.31 -15.10 4.88
C GLU A 112 -3.34 -15.46 5.96
N GLY A 113 -3.30 -16.69 6.46
CA GLY A 113 -4.17 -17.15 7.56
C GLY A 113 -3.97 -16.33 8.85
N VAL A 114 -2.73 -16.08 9.23
CA VAL A 114 -2.41 -15.24 10.40
C VAL A 114 -2.88 -13.79 10.19
N LEU A 115 -2.68 -13.22 9.01
CA LEU A 115 -3.16 -11.87 8.69
C LEU A 115 -4.70 -11.79 8.70
N HIS A 116 -5.37 -12.85 8.28
CA HIS A 116 -6.82 -12.95 8.33
C HIS A 116 -7.33 -13.02 9.77
N VAL A 117 -6.75 -13.90 10.60
CA VAL A 117 -7.13 -14.08 12.02
C VAL A 117 -6.82 -12.84 12.85
N LEU A 118 -5.71 -12.16 12.59
CA LEU A 118 -5.35 -10.92 13.30
C LEU A 118 -6.19 -9.70 12.89
N GLY A 119 -7.25 -9.90 12.08
CA GLY A 119 -8.22 -8.86 11.76
C GLY A 119 -7.66 -7.70 10.93
N ARG A 120 -6.53 -7.90 10.24
CA ARG A 120 -6.03 -6.94 9.24
C ARG A 120 -6.89 -6.90 7.96
N SER A 121 -7.85 -7.81 7.86
CA SER A 121 -8.99 -7.70 6.97
C SER A 121 -10.12 -6.98 7.72
N GLY A 122 -9.94 -5.71 8.07
CA GLY A 122 -11.08 -4.86 8.42
C GLY A 122 -12.11 -4.93 7.29
N PRO A 123 -13.39 -4.70 7.55
CA PRO A 123 -14.39 -4.71 6.48
C PRO A 123 -13.90 -3.77 5.39
N ALA A 124 -13.71 -4.31 4.19
CA ALA A 124 -13.25 -3.52 3.05
C ALA A 124 -14.16 -2.31 2.80
N CYS A 125 -15.44 -2.41 3.24
CA CYS A 125 -16.44 -1.34 3.20
C CYS A 125 -17.06 -1.12 4.57
N PHE A 126 -17.27 0.13 4.94
CA PHE A 126 -17.96 0.54 6.16
C PHE A 126 -18.82 1.78 5.92
N GLY A 127 -19.85 1.97 6.75
CA GLY A 127 -20.68 3.17 6.73
C GLY A 127 -19.99 4.34 7.42
N ALA A 128 -20.04 5.51 6.80
CA ALA A 128 -19.55 6.76 7.36
C ALA A 128 -20.46 7.93 6.95
N GLU A 129 -20.36 9.05 7.66
CA GLU A 129 -21.06 10.29 7.37
C GLU A 129 -20.06 11.35 6.91
N LEU A 130 -20.26 11.86 5.71
CA LEU A 130 -19.47 12.95 5.17
C LEU A 130 -20.17 14.28 5.42
N SER A 131 -19.50 15.18 6.11
CA SER A 131 -19.95 16.57 6.25
C SER A 131 -19.20 17.43 5.24
N VAL A 132 -19.90 17.95 4.23
CA VAL A 132 -19.33 18.77 3.16
C VAL A 132 -20.36 19.81 2.67
N ALA A 133 -19.92 21.02 2.37
CA ALA A 133 -20.77 22.13 1.90
C ALA A 133 -22.03 22.36 2.77
N GLY A 134 -21.90 22.19 4.08
CA GLY A 134 -22.99 22.37 5.05
C GLY A 134 -24.00 21.23 5.11
N GLN A 135 -23.76 20.13 4.42
CA GLN A 135 -24.60 18.93 4.42
C GLN A 135 -23.88 17.74 5.05
N VAL A 136 -24.67 16.85 5.66
CA VAL A 136 -24.19 15.56 6.18
C VAL A 136 -24.82 14.45 5.36
N VAL A 137 -24.00 13.63 4.74
CA VAL A 137 -24.42 12.59 3.80
C VAL A 137 -23.88 11.23 4.22
N PRO A 138 -24.72 10.21 4.37
CA PRO A 138 -24.25 8.86 4.64
C PRO A 138 -23.59 8.28 3.39
N LEU A 139 -22.40 7.69 3.57
CA LEU A 139 -21.61 7.06 2.50
C LEU A 139 -21.23 5.63 2.86
N SER A 140 -21.15 4.80 1.84
CA SER A 140 -20.45 3.52 1.92
C SER A 140 -18.98 3.74 1.51
N VAL A 141 -18.07 3.59 2.45
CA VAL A 141 -16.64 3.91 2.30
C VAL A 141 -15.84 2.64 2.13
N PHE A 142 -15.05 2.57 1.08
CA PHE A 142 -14.08 1.51 0.87
C PHE A 142 -12.72 1.92 1.43
N CYS A 143 -12.09 1.04 2.24
CA CYS A 143 -10.75 1.24 2.76
C CYS A 143 -9.73 0.63 1.79
N ASP A 144 -8.98 1.48 1.10
CA ASP A 144 -7.90 1.04 0.21
C ASP A 144 -6.54 1.28 0.86
N THR A 145 -5.81 0.21 1.11
CA THR A 145 -4.46 0.26 1.69
C THR A 145 -3.42 0.87 0.73
N GLY A 146 -3.71 0.95 -0.54
CA GLY A 146 -2.88 1.58 -1.57
C GLY A 146 -3.18 3.07 -1.79
N PHE A 147 -4.27 3.57 -1.22
CA PHE A 147 -4.68 4.96 -1.38
C PHE A 147 -3.96 5.87 -0.38
N HIS A 148 -3.03 6.69 -0.86
CA HIS A 148 -2.21 7.61 -0.05
C HIS A 148 -2.24 9.03 -0.58
N VAL A 149 -3.42 9.49 -1.02
CA VAL A 149 -3.57 10.83 -1.57
C VAL A 149 -3.72 11.85 -0.44
N GLN A 150 -2.95 12.93 -0.53
CA GLN A 150 -3.00 14.07 0.39
C GLN A 150 -3.11 15.36 -0.40
N GLU A 151 -3.71 16.37 0.22
CA GLU A 151 -3.75 17.72 -0.36
C GLU A 151 -2.34 18.34 -0.31
N PRO A 152 -1.78 18.77 -1.47
CA PRO A 152 -0.36 19.10 -1.57
C PRO A 152 0.13 20.24 -0.69
N LEU A 153 -0.72 21.24 -0.42
CA LEU A 153 -0.33 22.45 0.32
C LEU A 153 -0.40 22.27 1.84
N SER A 154 -1.37 21.51 2.32
CA SER A 154 -1.59 21.33 3.76
C SER A 154 -1.20 19.95 4.28
N GLY A 155 -0.95 18.97 3.41
CA GLY A 155 -0.70 17.59 3.77
C GLY A 155 -1.89 16.87 4.39
N ARG A 156 -3.10 17.45 4.30
CA ARG A 156 -4.30 16.87 4.88
C ARG A 156 -4.77 15.66 4.11
N ALA A 157 -5.37 14.71 4.81
CA ALA A 157 -5.93 13.50 4.21
C ALA A 157 -7.06 13.85 3.22
N VAL A 158 -7.11 13.08 2.15
CA VAL A 158 -8.13 13.20 1.10
C VAL A 158 -9.00 11.97 1.11
N VAL A 159 -10.31 12.19 1.00
CA VAL A 159 -11.32 11.16 0.75
C VAL A 159 -11.77 11.31 -0.69
N LEU A 160 -11.68 10.26 -1.49
CA LEU A 160 -12.20 10.27 -2.85
C LEU A 160 -13.69 9.93 -2.80
N VAL A 161 -14.53 10.79 -3.39
CA VAL A 161 -15.99 10.68 -3.33
C VAL A 161 -16.58 10.74 -4.72
N ARG A 162 -17.49 9.84 -5.01
CA ARG A 162 -18.26 9.90 -6.26
C ARG A 162 -19.20 11.09 -6.22
N LEU A 163 -19.14 11.90 -7.26
CA LEU A 163 -19.91 13.15 -7.33
C LEU A 163 -21.43 12.91 -7.35
N ASP A 164 -21.87 11.81 -7.96
CA ASP A 164 -23.29 11.41 -8.01
C ASP A 164 -23.86 10.91 -6.67
N ALA A 165 -23.00 10.50 -5.76
CA ALA A 165 -23.40 9.96 -4.45
C ALA A 165 -23.70 11.04 -3.41
N VAL A 166 -23.37 12.30 -3.68
CA VAL A 166 -23.54 13.41 -2.72
C VAL A 166 -24.50 14.44 -3.26
N PRO A 167 -25.61 14.72 -2.58
CA PRO A 167 -26.56 15.78 -2.94
C PRO A 167 -25.96 17.15 -2.59
N LEU A 168 -25.16 17.71 -3.46
CA LEU A 168 -24.54 19.02 -3.28
C LEU A 168 -25.52 20.15 -3.68
N PRO A 169 -25.38 21.36 -3.10
CA PRO A 169 -26.08 22.54 -3.58
C PRO A 169 -25.84 22.77 -5.07
N ALA A 170 -26.87 23.19 -5.83
CA ALA A 170 -26.83 23.26 -7.28
C ALA A 170 -25.64 24.09 -7.83
N GLY A 171 -25.29 25.20 -7.19
CA GLY A 171 -24.15 26.00 -7.58
C GLY A 171 -22.80 25.32 -7.38
N VAL A 172 -22.63 24.58 -6.25
CA VAL A 172 -21.43 23.81 -5.96
C VAL A 172 -21.31 22.64 -6.93
N ARG A 173 -22.41 21.95 -7.18
CA ARG A 173 -22.46 20.84 -8.13
C ARG A 173 -22.05 21.26 -9.53
N ALA A 174 -22.68 22.32 -10.06
CA ALA A 174 -22.38 22.85 -11.40
C ALA A 174 -20.90 23.27 -11.52
N TYR A 175 -20.34 23.84 -10.46
CA TYR A 175 -18.92 24.20 -10.43
C TYR A 175 -17.99 22.97 -10.49
N LEU A 176 -18.29 21.94 -9.71
CA LEU A 176 -17.48 20.72 -9.71
C LEU A 176 -17.60 19.97 -11.05
N ASP A 177 -18.79 19.92 -11.64
CA ASP A 177 -19.01 19.34 -12.98
C ASP A 177 -18.18 20.09 -14.05
N ALA A 178 -18.13 21.42 -14.01
CA ALA A 178 -17.30 22.23 -14.90
C ALA A 178 -15.81 21.97 -14.70
N CYS A 179 -15.33 21.86 -13.46
CA CYS A 179 -13.96 21.51 -13.14
C CYS A 179 -13.56 20.12 -13.67
N LEU A 180 -14.42 19.13 -13.52
CA LEU A 180 -14.18 17.76 -13.99
C LEU A 180 -14.21 17.67 -15.52
N ALA A 181 -15.07 18.45 -16.16
CA ALA A 181 -15.11 18.55 -17.62
C ALA A 181 -13.93 19.32 -18.24
N GLY A 182 -13.04 19.89 -17.41
CA GLY A 182 -11.94 20.73 -17.89
C GLY A 182 -12.36 22.06 -18.47
N VAL A 183 -13.60 22.47 -18.28
CA VAL A 183 -14.11 23.78 -18.67
C VAL A 183 -13.66 24.77 -17.59
N GLY A 184 -12.97 25.83 -17.99
CA GLY A 184 -12.46 26.84 -17.07
C GLY A 184 -13.60 27.42 -16.21
N ALA A 185 -13.66 27.02 -14.95
CA ALA A 185 -14.60 27.57 -13.98
C ALA A 185 -13.97 28.76 -13.27
N GLU A 186 -14.71 29.85 -13.08
CA GLU A 186 -14.20 30.98 -12.30
C GLU A 186 -13.89 30.54 -10.86
N PRO A 187 -12.73 30.92 -10.31
CA PRO A 187 -12.37 30.58 -8.95
C PRO A 187 -13.43 31.05 -7.94
N ARG A 188 -13.84 30.16 -7.03
CA ARG A 188 -14.81 30.43 -5.96
C ARG A 188 -14.13 30.26 -4.61
N PRO A 189 -13.37 31.30 -4.14
CA PRO A 189 -12.61 31.22 -2.89
C PRO A 189 -13.49 30.93 -1.66
N GLU A 190 -14.75 31.34 -1.69
CA GLU A 190 -15.71 31.11 -0.60
C GLU A 190 -15.99 29.63 -0.31
N TRP A 191 -15.76 28.75 -1.27
CA TRP A 191 -15.93 27.30 -1.10
C TRP A 191 -14.66 26.58 -0.68
N GLY A 192 -13.52 27.27 -0.68
CA GLY A 192 -12.22 26.68 -0.30
C GLY A 192 -11.80 25.51 -1.18
N VAL A 193 -12.20 25.51 -2.46
CA VAL A 193 -11.88 24.44 -3.42
C VAL A 193 -10.35 24.34 -3.59
N ARG A 194 -9.86 23.10 -3.56
CA ARG A 194 -8.47 22.74 -3.85
C ARG A 194 -8.43 21.73 -4.99
N PHE A 195 -7.36 21.73 -5.73
CA PHE A 195 -7.12 20.71 -6.76
C PHE A 195 -6.09 19.71 -6.25
N VAL A 196 -6.49 18.45 -6.18
CA VAL A 196 -5.67 17.38 -5.68
C VAL A 196 -5.18 16.53 -6.85
N PRO A 197 -3.86 16.40 -7.05
CA PRO A 197 -3.33 15.51 -8.07
C PRO A 197 -3.57 14.06 -7.66
N CYS A 198 -4.22 13.32 -8.53
CA CYS A 198 -4.50 11.90 -8.35
C CYS A 198 -3.89 11.11 -9.51
N GLN A 199 -3.14 10.07 -9.17
CA GLN A 199 -2.61 9.13 -10.13
C GLN A 199 -3.44 7.86 -10.12
N THR A 200 -4.09 7.58 -11.24
CA THR A 200 -4.89 6.37 -11.44
C THR A 200 -4.22 5.49 -12.51
N VAL A 201 -4.74 4.27 -12.68
CA VAL A 201 -4.32 3.38 -13.77
C VAL A 201 -4.55 4.01 -15.15
N ALA A 202 -5.54 4.91 -15.27
CA ALA A 202 -5.88 5.61 -16.51
C ALA A 202 -5.00 6.85 -16.77
N GLY A 203 -4.17 7.28 -15.81
CA GLY A 203 -3.29 8.44 -15.94
C GLY A 203 -3.31 9.38 -14.73
N HIS A 204 -2.76 10.59 -14.95
CA HIS A 204 -2.76 11.67 -13.97
C HIS A 204 -3.98 12.56 -14.18
N CYS A 205 -4.69 12.89 -13.12
CA CYS A 205 -5.79 13.83 -13.13
C CYS A 205 -5.71 14.80 -11.94
N LEU A 206 -6.33 15.96 -12.08
CA LEU A 206 -6.53 16.92 -11.01
C LEU A 206 -8.00 16.86 -10.60
N LEU A 207 -8.26 16.51 -9.38
CA LEU A 207 -9.62 16.39 -8.84
C LEU A 207 -9.96 17.61 -7.99
N PRO A 208 -11.13 18.25 -8.22
CA PRO A 208 -11.61 19.30 -7.35
C PRO A 208 -12.00 18.72 -5.99
N ALA A 209 -11.53 19.34 -4.92
CA ALA A 209 -11.76 18.91 -3.55
C ALA A 209 -12.30 20.04 -2.68
N LEU A 210 -13.27 19.73 -1.84
CA LEU A 210 -13.86 20.65 -0.86
C LEU A 210 -13.40 20.30 0.57
N PRO A 211 -13.27 21.31 1.45
CA PRO A 211 -13.08 21.04 2.88
C PRO A 211 -14.24 20.21 3.41
N ALA A 212 -13.91 19.18 4.19
CA ALA A 212 -14.89 18.22 4.69
C ALA A 212 -14.48 17.65 6.06
N ALA A 213 -15.42 16.92 6.66
CA ALA A 213 -15.18 16.06 7.79
C ALA A 213 -15.83 14.70 7.56
N LEU A 214 -15.23 13.64 8.07
CA LEU A 214 -15.74 12.27 7.97
C LEU A 214 -15.96 11.69 9.35
N GLY A 215 -17.15 11.16 9.60
CA GLY A 215 -17.55 10.54 10.85
C GLY A 215 -17.90 9.08 10.68
N SER A 216 -17.53 8.22 11.63
CA SER A 216 -18.00 6.84 11.71
C SER A 216 -17.96 6.35 13.17
N ASN A 217 -19.00 5.63 13.61
CA ASN A 217 -19.07 5.05 14.95
C ASN A 217 -18.78 6.04 16.11
N GLY A 218 -19.29 7.26 16.01
CA GLY A 218 -19.09 8.29 17.03
C GLY A 218 -17.69 8.93 17.03
N ARG A 219 -16.80 8.52 16.14
CA ARG A 219 -15.52 9.19 15.89
C ARG A 219 -15.65 10.11 14.69
N LYS A 220 -15.00 11.26 14.74
CA LYS A 220 -15.03 12.26 13.68
C LYS A 220 -13.62 12.72 13.37
N GLN A 221 -13.29 12.81 12.11
CA GLN A 221 -12.05 13.39 11.61
C GLN A 221 -12.39 14.67 10.84
N ASP A 222 -12.04 15.78 11.43
CA ASP A 222 -12.20 17.11 10.84
C ASP A 222 -10.94 17.50 10.02
N GLY A 223 -11.11 18.49 9.17
CA GLY A 223 -10.00 19.08 8.42
C GLY A 223 -9.43 18.20 7.32
N ILE A 224 -10.24 17.32 6.76
CA ILE A 224 -9.93 16.55 5.54
C ILE A 224 -10.45 17.27 4.31
N TYR A 225 -10.12 16.75 3.14
CA TYR A 225 -10.69 17.17 1.87
C TYR A 225 -11.47 16.04 1.23
N ALA A 226 -12.66 16.33 0.72
CA ALA A 226 -13.44 15.44 -0.14
C ALA A 226 -13.13 15.78 -1.60
N ALA A 227 -12.34 14.94 -2.30
CA ALA A 227 -12.06 15.07 -3.71
C ALA A 227 -13.15 14.36 -4.52
N PHE A 228 -13.74 15.07 -5.47
CA PHE A 228 -14.83 14.55 -6.26
C PHE A 228 -14.34 14.00 -7.59
N CYS A 229 -14.92 12.86 -7.97
CA CYS A 229 -14.63 12.22 -9.25
C CYS A 229 -15.91 11.71 -9.90
N ASP A 230 -15.89 11.67 -11.22
CA ASP A 230 -16.92 11.03 -12.02
C ASP A 230 -16.45 9.62 -12.38
N MET A 231 -16.83 8.64 -11.57
CA MET A 231 -16.51 7.23 -11.76
C MET A 231 -17.80 6.41 -11.90
N PRO A 232 -17.81 5.39 -12.78
CA PRO A 232 -18.90 4.44 -12.80
C PRO A 232 -19.03 3.73 -11.44
N PRO A 233 -20.24 3.26 -11.06
CA PRO A 233 -20.44 2.53 -9.81
C PRO A 233 -19.52 1.30 -9.75
N PRO A 234 -18.70 1.19 -8.70
CA PRO A 234 -17.80 0.04 -8.55
C PRO A 234 -18.60 -1.23 -8.21
N PRO A 235 -18.04 -2.43 -8.48
CA PRO A 235 -18.72 -3.71 -8.24
C PRO A 235 -19.17 -3.91 -6.78
N GLY A 236 -18.51 -3.25 -5.81
CA GLY A 236 -18.86 -3.32 -4.38
C GLY A 236 -19.89 -2.29 -3.92
N GLY A 237 -20.42 -1.43 -4.82
CA GLY A 237 -21.42 -0.43 -4.48
C GLY A 237 -20.98 0.68 -3.52
N TRP A 238 -19.70 0.80 -3.23
CA TRP A 238 -19.18 1.87 -2.39
C TRP A 238 -19.21 3.22 -3.10
N THR A 239 -19.32 4.28 -2.33
CA THR A 239 -19.49 5.65 -2.84
C THR A 239 -18.30 6.56 -2.53
N ALA A 240 -17.43 6.12 -1.62
CA ALA A 240 -16.23 6.85 -1.26
C ALA A 240 -15.06 5.89 -0.97
N LEU A 241 -13.84 6.39 -1.08
CA LEU A 241 -12.61 5.64 -0.86
C LEU A 241 -11.69 6.44 0.08
N VAL A 242 -11.12 5.74 1.05
CA VAL A 242 -10.21 6.33 2.06
C VAL A 242 -8.94 5.52 2.22
N SER A 243 -7.90 6.16 2.71
CA SER A 243 -6.67 5.48 3.11
C SER A 243 -6.87 4.64 4.38
N ALA A 244 -6.01 3.63 4.57
CA ALA A 244 -5.99 2.83 5.79
C ALA A 244 -5.73 3.68 7.04
N GLU A 245 -4.96 4.77 6.94
CA GLU A 245 -4.71 5.70 8.03
C GLU A 245 -6.00 6.43 8.46
N THR A 246 -6.74 6.94 7.48
CA THR A 246 -8.03 7.60 7.73
C THR A 246 -9.05 6.62 8.33
N ALA A 247 -9.12 5.39 7.82
CA ALA A 247 -9.97 4.34 8.36
C ALA A 247 -9.61 4.00 9.82
N ALA A 248 -8.32 3.88 10.14
CA ALA A 248 -7.84 3.61 11.50
C ALA A 248 -8.21 4.72 12.49
N LEU A 249 -8.16 6.00 12.08
CA LEU A 249 -8.60 7.13 12.90
C LEU A 249 -10.10 7.07 13.21
N LEU A 250 -10.89 6.50 12.31
CA LEU A 250 -12.33 6.26 12.48
C LEU A 250 -12.64 4.96 13.23
N GLY A 251 -11.60 4.20 13.65
CA GLY A 251 -11.74 2.96 14.42
C GLY A 251 -12.11 1.75 13.57
N LYS A 252 -11.63 1.73 12.33
CA LYS A 252 -11.84 0.65 11.37
C LYS A 252 -10.52 -0.02 10.98
#